data_00c5e46f51ed604dc3b8dece50b8e62c
#
_entry.id   00c5e46f51ed604dc3b8dece50b8e62c
#
_cell.length_a   1.000
_cell.length_b   1.000
_cell.length_c   1.000
_cell.angle_alpha   90.00
_cell.angle_beta   90.00
_cell.angle_gamma   90.00
#
_symmetry.space_group_name_H-M   'P 1'
#
loop_
_entity.id
_entity.type
_entity.pdbx_description
1 polymer ?
#
loop_
_entity_poly.entity_id
_entity_poly.type
_entity_poly.pdbx_seq_one_letter_code
_entity_poly.pdbx_strand_id
1 'polypeptide(L)'
;RDWLSSIKNCFLIRDPLRVISSYAKVRSEFSFEELGMQQQLNLFHLCADELGEAPPVVDADRCLLNPEIVLTKLCQSLNISFSSEMLEWPIGSRASDGLWAKYWYDDLNKTTHFSLNQSEDKSDDSKIEKEYSEILEKGLQIYDELLEHAL
;
A
#
# COMPACT_ATOMS: atom_id res chain seq x y z
N ARG A 1 17.32 -16.21 5.51
CA ARG A 1 17.28 -14.91 6.22
C ARG A 1 18.40 -13.96 5.78
N ASP A 2 19.57 -14.47 5.43
CA ASP A 2 20.77 -13.68 5.07
C ASP A 2 20.57 -12.70 3.89
N TRP A 3 19.56 -12.92 3.05
CA TRP A 3 19.25 -12.05 1.91
C TRP A 3 18.54 -10.73 2.31
N LEU A 4 17.82 -10.68 3.45
CA LEU A 4 17.12 -9.47 3.89
C LEU A 4 18.06 -8.28 4.09
N SER A 5 19.25 -8.52 4.64
CA SER A 5 20.28 -7.50 4.82
C SER A 5 20.97 -7.09 3.51
N SER A 6 20.79 -7.87 2.44
CA SER A 6 21.41 -7.62 1.13
C SER A 6 20.54 -6.76 0.21
N ILE A 7 19.29 -6.46 0.60
CA ILE A 7 18.35 -5.64 -0.17
C ILE A 7 17.87 -4.45 0.66
N LYS A 8 17.35 -3.44 0.00
CA LYS A 8 16.67 -2.33 0.65
C LYS A 8 15.19 -2.69 0.81
N ASN A 9 14.72 -2.68 2.05
CA ASN A 9 13.35 -3.03 2.39
C ASN A 9 12.54 -1.76 2.62
N CYS A 10 11.31 -1.72 2.09
CA CYS A 10 10.30 -0.71 2.41
C CYS A 10 8.92 -1.35 2.39
N PHE A 11 7.98 -0.74 3.10
CA PHE A 11 6.62 -1.25 3.26
C PHE A 11 5.62 -0.22 2.74
N LEU A 12 4.60 -0.69 2.03
CA LEU A 12 3.47 0.13 1.60
C LEU A 12 2.25 -0.27 2.42
N ILE A 13 1.67 0.67 3.13
CA ILE A 13 0.41 0.48 3.86
C ILE A 13 -0.71 1.32 3.26
N ARG A 14 -1.93 0.91 3.52
CA ARG A 14 -3.12 1.65 3.13
C ARG A 14 -4.19 1.48 4.20
N ASP A 15 -5.03 2.51 4.37
CA ASP A 15 -6.20 2.45 5.24
C ASP A 15 -6.96 1.12 5.07
N PRO A 16 -7.14 0.33 6.15
CA PRO A 16 -7.78 -0.98 6.09
C PRO A 16 -9.19 -0.98 5.50
N LEU A 17 -9.98 0.06 5.75
CA LEU A 17 -11.31 0.19 5.16
C LEU A 17 -11.23 0.23 3.64
N ARG A 18 -10.27 0.97 3.09
CA ARG A 18 -10.05 1.06 1.64
C ARG A 18 -9.53 -0.26 1.06
N VAL A 19 -8.68 -0.98 1.79
CA VAL A 19 -8.21 -2.32 1.37
C VAL A 19 -9.38 -3.28 1.32
N ILE A 20 -10.19 -3.35 2.38
CA ILE A 20 -11.38 -4.21 2.48
C ILE A 20 -12.38 -3.85 1.39
N SER A 21 -12.70 -2.56 1.22
CA SER A 21 -13.63 -2.08 0.19
C SER A 21 -13.18 -2.48 -1.22
N SER A 22 -11.88 -2.35 -1.50
CA SER A 22 -11.32 -2.74 -2.81
C SER A 22 -11.39 -4.26 -3.01
N TYR A 23 -11.09 -5.04 -1.97
CA TYR A 23 -11.09 -6.49 -2.05
C TYR A 23 -12.51 -7.06 -2.20
N ALA A 24 -13.47 -6.50 -1.47
CA ALA A 24 -14.88 -6.88 -1.53
C ALA A 24 -15.53 -6.67 -2.91
N LYS A 25 -15.03 -5.73 -3.72
CA LYS A 25 -15.47 -5.54 -5.12
C LYS A 25 -15.13 -6.73 -6.02
N VAL A 26 -14.09 -7.49 -5.67
CA VAL A 26 -13.59 -8.61 -6.47
C VAL A 26 -13.96 -9.95 -5.88
N ARG A 27 -14.10 -10.02 -4.55
CA ARG A 27 -14.44 -11.23 -3.80
C ARG A 27 -15.52 -10.95 -2.75
N SER A 28 -16.61 -11.69 -2.81
CA SER A 28 -17.73 -11.57 -1.85
C SER A 28 -17.43 -12.17 -0.48
N GLU A 29 -16.50 -13.11 -0.39
CA GLU A 29 -16.10 -13.77 0.85
C GLU A 29 -14.59 -13.86 0.92
N PHE A 30 -14.01 -13.46 2.04
CA PHE A 30 -12.58 -13.54 2.32
C PHE A 30 -12.31 -13.48 3.82
N SER A 31 -11.17 -14.01 4.24
CA SER A 31 -10.70 -13.96 5.62
C SER A 31 -9.70 -12.83 5.82
N PHE A 32 -9.40 -12.50 7.08
CA PHE A 32 -8.37 -11.52 7.42
C PHE A 32 -6.98 -11.94 6.92
N GLU A 33 -6.68 -13.23 6.98
CA GLU A 33 -5.41 -13.81 6.54
C GLU A 33 -5.15 -13.60 5.05
N GLU A 34 -6.22 -13.59 4.23
CA GLU A 34 -6.11 -13.36 2.78
C GLU A 34 -5.74 -11.92 2.41
N LEU A 35 -5.96 -10.97 3.32
CA LEU A 35 -5.55 -9.57 3.13
C LEU A 35 -4.05 -9.36 3.33
N GLY A 36 -3.35 -10.30 3.96
CA GLY A 36 -1.91 -10.27 4.14
C GLY A 36 -1.38 -9.25 5.15
N MET A 37 -2.25 -8.55 5.88
CA MET A 37 -1.83 -7.48 6.81
C MET A 37 -0.97 -8.01 7.95
N GLN A 38 -1.35 -9.15 8.56
CA GLN A 38 -0.56 -9.77 9.63
C GLN A 38 0.79 -10.26 9.13
N GLN A 39 0.84 -10.81 7.92
CA GLN A 39 2.07 -11.25 7.29
C GLN A 39 3.00 -10.06 7.01
N GLN A 40 2.43 -8.91 6.60
CA GLN A 40 3.18 -7.68 6.39
C GLN A 40 3.80 -7.17 7.69
N LEU A 41 3.03 -7.12 8.80
CA LEU A 41 3.54 -6.72 10.12
C LEU A 41 4.65 -7.66 10.60
N ASN A 42 4.44 -8.98 10.48
CA ASN A 42 5.45 -9.97 10.87
C ASN A 42 6.76 -9.80 10.06
N LEU A 43 6.63 -9.50 8.76
CA LEU A 43 7.79 -9.23 7.90
C LEU A 43 8.48 -7.92 8.26
N PHE A 44 7.71 -6.87 8.60
CA PHE A 44 8.26 -5.59 9.07
C PHE A 44 9.11 -5.78 10.33
N HIS A 45 8.59 -6.48 11.34
CA HIS A 45 9.35 -6.76 12.56
C HIS A 45 10.60 -7.59 12.28
N LEU A 46 10.48 -8.62 11.43
CA LEU A 46 11.64 -9.42 11.03
C LEU A 46 12.73 -8.55 10.37
N CYS A 47 12.33 -7.64 9.48
CA CYS A 47 13.28 -6.73 8.85
C CYS A 47 13.90 -5.75 9.87
N ALA A 48 13.10 -5.21 10.78
CA ALA A 48 13.60 -4.30 11.81
C ALA A 48 14.62 -4.98 12.76
N ASP A 49 14.34 -6.21 13.16
CA ASP A 49 15.24 -7.02 13.99
C ASP A 49 16.56 -7.35 13.29
N GLU A 50 16.50 -7.75 12.01
CA GLU A 50 17.69 -8.13 11.24
C GLU A 50 18.55 -6.91 10.84
N LEU A 51 17.93 -5.75 10.62
CA LEU A 51 18.62 -4.52 10.21
C LEU A 51 19.07 -3.67 11.41
N GLY A 52 18.47 -3.86 12.59
CA GLY A 52 18.68 -3.04 13.78
C GLY A 52 18.01 -1.66 13.71
N GLU A 53 17.19 -1.42 12.68
CA GLU A 53 16.40 -0.20 12.50
C GLU A 53 15.11 -0.52 11.75
N ALA A 54 14.05 0.27 11.96
CA ALA A 54 12.79 0.11 11.28
C ALA A 54 12.92 0.47 9.78
N PRO A 55 12.50 -0.40 8.86
CA PRO A 55 12.41 -0.06 7.44
C PRO A 55 11.44 1.09 7.19
N PRO A 56 11.64 1.94 6.17
CA PRO A 56 10.71 3.00 5.83
C PRO A 56 9.34 2.44 5.43
N VAL A 57 8.30 3.08 5.94
CA VAL A 57 6.91 2.78 5.61
C VAL A 57 6.33 3.92 4.78
N VAL A 58 5.62 3.58 3.71
CA VAL A 58 4.87 4.52 2.87
C VAL A 58 3.39 4.30 3.11
N ASP A 59 2.69 5.33 3.57
CA ASP A 59 1.25 5.34 3.58
C ASP A 59 0.71 5.76 2.20
N ALA A 60 -0.16 4.93 1.62
CA ALA A 60 -0.68 5.15 0.27
C ALA A 60 -1.44 6.46 0.14
N ASP A 61 -2.26 6.83 1.13
CA ASP A 61 -3.07 8.04 1.06
C ASP A 61 -2.21 9.31 1.20
N ARG A 62 -1.20 9.29 2.08
CA ARG A 62 -0.21 10.38 2.16
C ARG A 62 0.58 10.52 0.86
N CYS A 63 0.95 9.38 0.24
CA CYS A 63 1.64 9.38 -1.03
C CYS A 63 0.78 9.93 -2.16
N LEU A 64 -0.50 9.60 -2.22
CA LEU A 64 -1.44 10.16 -3.21
C LEU A 64 -1.68 11.66 -3.04
N LEU A 65 -1.65 12.17 -1.78
CA LEU A 65 -1.80 13.59 -1.48
C LEU A 65 -0.55 14.41 -1.80
N ASN A 66 0.64 13.87 -1.52
CA ASN A 66 1.91 14.58 -1.63
C ASN A 66 2.99 13.67 -2.21
N PRO A 67 2.83 13.19 -3.46
CA PRO A 67 3.68 12.14 -4.01
C PRO A 67 5.17 12.55 -4.10
N GLU A 68 5.46 13.78 -4.49
CA GLU A 68 6.85 14.28 -4.60
C GLU A 68 7.56 14.25 -3.24
N ILE A 69 6.89 14.71 -2.18
CA ILE A 69 7.47 14.75 -0.83
C ILE A 69 7.73 13.33 -0.33
N VAL A 70 6.73 12.45 -0.43
CA VAL A 70 6.82 11.08 0.09
C VAL A 70 7.84 10.26 -0.69
N LEU A 71 7.83 10.33 -2.03
CA LEU A 71 8.78 9.61 -2.87
C LEU A 71 10.21 10.14 -2.72
N THR A 72 10.40 11.46 -2.51
CA THR A 72 11.72 12.02 -2.22
C THR A 72 12.27 11.45 -0.91
N LYS A 73 11.48 11.42 0.17
CA LYS A 73 11.88 10.84 1.45
C LYS A 73 12.18 9.35 1.32
N LEU A 74 11.33 8.60 0.60
CA LEU A 74 11.54 7.18 0.35
C LEU A 74 12.86 6.93 -0.38
N CYS A 75 13.11 7.68 -1.45
CA CYS A 75 14.34 7.58 -2.22
C CYS A 75 15.58 7.87 -1.34
N GLN A 76 15.50 8.89 -0.47
CA GLN A 76 16.57 9.20 0.48
C GLN A 76 16.80 8.03 1.46
N SER A 77 15.74 7.46 2.04
CA SER A 77 15.84 6.32 2.97
C SER A 77 16.42 5.09 2.31
N LEU A 78 16.10 4.86 1.03
CA LEU A 78 16.62 3.73 0.25
C LEU A 78 17.98 4.01 -0.40
N ASN A 79 18.53 5.22 -0.23
CA ASN A 79 19.77 5.67 -0.88
C ASN A 79 19.73 5.51 -2.42
N ILE A 80 18.63 5.95 -3.03
CA ILE A 80 18.45 6.04 -4.50
C ILE A 80 18.10 7.48 -4.88
N SER A 81 18.38 7.86 -6.12
CA SER A 81 18.07 9.20 -6.60
C SER A 81 16.58 9.34 -6.93
N PHE A 82 15.95 10.38 -6.43
CA PHE A 82 14.60 10.76 -6.88
C PHE A 82 14.67 11.34 -8.30
N SER A 83 13.64 11.03 -9.11
CA SER A 83 13.41 11.64 -10.42
C SER A 83 11.96 12.09 -10.53
N SER A 84 11.72 13.28 -11.13
CA SER A 84 10.36 13.77 -11.41
C SER A 84 9.57 12.85 -12.35
N GLU A 85 10.24 12.02 -13.15
CA GLU A 85 9.61 10.99 -13.98
C GLU A 85 8.88 9.92 -13.17
N MET A 86 9.16 9.80 -11.85
CA MET A 86 8.42 8.93 -10.94
C MET A 86 7.01 9.41 -10.65
N LEU A 87 6.69 10.68 -10.96
CA LEU A 87 5.39 11.31 -10.65
C LEU A 87 4.36 11.15 -11.76
N GLU A 88 4.80 10.84 -12.97
CA GLU A 88 3.94 10.78 -14.15
C GLU A 88 4.22 9.51 -14.98
N TRP A 89 3.20 9.02 -15.64
CA TRP A 89 3.29 7.85 -16.53
C TRP A 89 2.33 7.95 -17.70
N PRO A 90 2.65 7.29 -18.84
CA PRO A 90 1.74 7.27 -19.98
C PRO A 90 0.45 6.51 -19.67
N ILE A 91 -0.67 6.97 -20.22
CA ILE A 91 -1.95 6.29 -20.13
C ILE A 91 -1.90 4.92 -20.80
N GLY A 92 -2.63 3.95 -20.24
CA GLY A 92 -2.77 2.62 -20.81
C GLY A 92 -1.81 1.57 -20.24
N SER A 93 -1.96 0.34 -20.71
CA SER A 93 -1.14 -0.80 -20.29
C SER A 93 0.29 -0.71 -20.86
N ARG A 94 1.24 -1.28 -20.14
CA ARG A 94 2.67 -1.29 -20.51
C ARG A 94 3.12 -2.72 -20.82
N ALA A 95 4.08 -2.86 -21.73
CA ALA A 95 4.68 -4.16 -22.04
C ALA A 95 5.38 -4.80 -20.84
N SER A 96 5.78 -4.01 -19.84
CA SER A 96 6.38 -4.46 -18.58
C SER A 96 5.37 -4.90 -17.52
N ASP A 97 4.08 -4.67 -17.74
CA ASP A 97 3.04 -5.06 -16.78
C ASP A 97 2.99 -6.59 -16.65
N GLY A 98 2.93 -7.06 -15.41
CA GLY A 98 2.90 -8.48 -15.13
C GLY A 98 1.57 -9.16 -15.51
N LEU A 99 1.51 -10.47 -15.42
CA LEU A 99 0.33 -11.29 -15.77
C LEU A 99 -0.95 -10.90 -14.99
N TRP A 100 -0.78 -10.30 -13.82
CA TRP A 100 -1.89 -9.87 -12.96
C TRP A 100 -2.50 -8.53 -13.36
N ALA A 101 -1.82 -7.74 -14.20
CA ALA A 101 -2.27 -6.40 -14.62
C ALA A 101 -3.68 -6.40 -15.20
N LYS A 102 -4.03 -7.40 -15.99
CA LYS A 102 -5.37 -7.57 -16.60
C LYS A 102 -6.51 -7.72 -15.57
N TYR A 103 -6.21 -8.01 -14.32
CA TYR A 103 -7.22 -8.17 -13.27
C TYR A 103 -7.26 -6.98 -12.29
N TRP A 104 -6.16 -6.19 -12.22
CA TRP A 104 -6.00 -5.20 -11.15
C TRP A 104 -5.69 -3.79 -11.65
N TYR A 105 -5.27 -3.62 -12.92
CA TYR A 105 -4.75 -2.33 -13.42
C TYR A 105 -5.74 -1.54 -14.27
N ASP A 106 -7.01 -1.96 -14.36
CA ASP A 106 -8.00 -1.27 -15.19
C ASP A 106 -8.15 0.22 -14.81
N ASP A 107 -8.17 0.54 -13.53
CA ASP A 107 -8.25 1.93 -13.06
C ASP A 107 -6.89 2.64 -13.16
N LEU A 108 -5.78 1.95 -12.85
CA LEU A 108 -4.45 2.50 -13.02
C LEU A 108 -4.18 2.89 -14.49
N ASN A 109 -4.63 2.08 -15.44
CA ASN A 109 -4.46 2.32 -16.87
C ASN A 109 -5.19 3.57 -17.38
N LYS A 110 -6.11 4.13 -16.61
CA LYS A 110 -6.85 5.37 -16.91
C LYS A 110 -6.17 6.60 -16.32
N THR A 111 -5.12 6.44 -15.52
CA THR A 111 -4.40 7.53 -14.86
C THR A 111 -3.08 7.84 -15.54
N THR A 112 -2.55 9.02 -15.30
CA THR A 112 -1.23 9.48 -15.78
C THR A 112 -0.36 10.04 -14.67
N HIS A 113 -0.90 10.20 -13.46
CA HIS A 113 -0.21 10.75 -12.29
C HIS A 113 -0.92 10.32 -11.01
N PHE A 114 -0.29 10.54 -9.86
CA PHE A 114 -0.91 10.31 -8.56
C PHE A 114 -2.10 11.25 -8.35
N SER A 115 -3.23 10.69 -7.95
CA SER A 115 -4.42 11.48 -7.57
C SER A 115 -5.25 10.70 -6.57
N LEU A 116 -5.86 11.39 -5.62
CA LEU A 116 -6.92 10.80 -4.82
C LEU A 116 -8.17 10.69 -5.68
N ASN A 117 -8.63 9.47 -5.94
CA ASN A 117 -9.95 9.27 -6.53
C ASN A 117 -11.01 9.68 -5.49
N GLN A 118 -11.60 10.86 -5.68
CA GLN A 118 -12.69 11.37 -4.83
C GLN A 118 -14.02 10.60 -5.01
N SER A 119 -14.06 9.65 -5.93
CA SER A 119 -15.25 8.89 -6.31
C SER A 119 -15.47 7.59 -5.53
N GLU A 120 -14.74 7.37 -4.42
CA GLU A 120 -15.10 6.28 -3.51
C GLU A 120 -16.36 6.70 -2.76
N ASP A 121 -17.46 6.03 -3.10
CA ASP A 121 -18.81 6.33 -2.62
C ASP A 121 -18.86 6.07 -1.10
N LYS A 122 -18.93 7.14 -0.30
CA LYS A 122 -19.03 7.05 1.17
C LYS A 122 -20.24 6.22 1.65
N SER A 123 -21.20 5.95 0.78
CA SER A 123 -22.36 5.10 1.07
C SER A 123 -21.97 3.62 1.21
N ASP A 124 -20.92 3.17 0.49
CA ASP A 124 -20.43 1.81 0.59
C ASP A 124 -19.58 1.59 1.85
N ASP A 125 -18.87 2.61 2.32
CA ASP A 125 -18.01 2.52 3.51
C ASP A 125 -18.78 2.06 4.75
N SER A 126 -19.93 2.65 5.04
CA SER A 126 -20.75 2.29 6.20
C SER A 126 -21.31 0.86 6.15
N LYS A 127 -21.49 0.28 4.95
CA LYS A 127 -21.90 -1.10 4.78
C LYS A 127 -20.71 -2.02 5.02
N ILE A 128 -19.57 -1.70 4.46
CA ILE A 128 -18.32 -2.45 4.64
C ILE A 128 -17.91 -2.47 6.11
N GLU A 129 -17.95 -1.32 6.81
CA GLU A 129 -17.67 -1.22 8.24
C GLU A 129 -18.51 -2.18 9.09
N LYS A 130 -19.79 -2.32 8.76
CA LYS A 130 -20.70 -3.24 9.49
C LYS A 130 -20.45 -4.69 9.15
N GLU A 131 -20.28 -5.00 7.87
CA GLU A 131 -20.14 -6.37 7.36
C GLU A 131 -18.81 -7.00 7.76
N TYR A 132 -17.73 -6.19 7.76
CA TYR A 132 -16.36 -6.65 8.02
C TYR A 132 -15.74 -6.05 9.28
N SER A 133 -16.57 -5.70 10.29
CA SER A 133 -16.15 -4.99 11.51
C SER A 133 -14.96 -5.65 12.23
N GLU A 134 -14.96 -6.98 12.38
CA GLU A 134 -13.88 -7.71 13.05
C GLU A 134 -12.57 -7.69 12.23
N ILE A 135 -12.68 -7.80 10.92
CA ILE A 135 -11.53 -7.71 10.00
C ILE A 135 -10.95 -6.31 10.02
N LEU A 136 -11.82 -5.30 9.99
CA LEU A 136 -11.45 -3.89 10.04
C LEU A 136 -10.73 -3.54 11.34
N GLU A 137 -11.26 -3.96 12.49
CA GLU A 137 -10.64 -3.70 13.80
C GLU A 137 -9.23 -4.26 13.88
N LYS A 138 -9.02 -5.52 13.46
CA LYS A 138 -7.69 -6.14 13.40
C LYS A 138 -6.76 -5.40 12.42
N GLY A 139 -7.29 -5.00 11.27
CA GLY A 139 -6.54 -4.24 10.28
C GLY A 139 -6.08 -2.88 10.79
N LEU A 140 -6.96 -2.14 11.49
CA LEU A 140 -6.64 -0.84 12.06
C LEU A 140 -5.52 -0.92 13.10
N GLN A 141 -5.52 -1.93 13.97
CA GLN A 141 -4.43 -2.12 14.94
C GLN A 141 -3.07 -2.27 14.26
N ILE A 142 -3.00 -3.05 13.19
CA ILE A 142 -1.77 -3.24 12.41
C ILE A 142 -1.38 -1.98 11.65
N TYR A 143 -2.38 -1.33 11.05
CA TYR A 143 -2.16 -0.09 10.30
C TYR A 143 -1.61 1.01 11.20
N ASP A 144 -2.20 1.21 12.38
CA ASP A 144 -1.76 2.23 13.34
C ASP A 144 -0.32 1.98 13.80
N GLU A 145 0.04 0.72 14.08
CA GLU A 145 1.41 0.35 14.45
C GLU A 145 2.41 0.68 13.34
N LEU A 146 2.11 0.29 12.09
CA LEU A 146 2.99 0.57 10.96
C LEU A 146 3.01 2.06 10.59
N LEU A 147 1.91 2.78 10.82
CA LEU A 147 1.79 4.22 10.54
C LEU A 147 2.73 5.07 11.40
N GLU A 148 3.14 4.62 12.58
CA GLU A 148 4.14 5.28 13.43
C GLU A 148 5.51 5.39 12.73
N HIS A 149 5.78 4.52 11.75
CA HIS A 149 7.01 4.48 10.96
C HIS A 149 6.86 5.12 9.57
N ALA A 150 5.70 5.76 9.29
CA ALA A 150 5.45 6.34 7.97
C ALA A 150 6.22 7.63 7.71
N LEU A 151 6.69 7.79 6.47
CA LEU A 151 7.51 8.91 5.99
C LEU A 151 6.76 10.24 5.90
#